data_e417b679a2fd4fda535ab0b83afdc9e1
#
_entry.id   e417b679a2fd4fda535ab0b83afdc9e1
#
_cell.length_a   1.000
_cell.length_b   1.000
_cell.length_c   1.000
_cell.angle_alpha   90.00
_cell.angle_beta   90.00
_cell.angle_gamma   90.00
#
_symmetry.space_group_name_H-M   'P 1'
#
loop_
_entity.id
_entity.type
_entity.pdbx_description
1 polymer ?
#
loop_
_entity_poly.entity_id
_entity_poly.type
_entity_poly.pdbx_seq_one_letter_code
_entity_poly.pdbx_strand_id
1 'polypeptide(L)'
;ERITPQPLVVQLKLYFERKPDNFGRTLAESLDYGFVCGDVAFLLEAAQFQLLETAVEAICATLLMTPPPDRPSIRPDAVEVSIQKPQALGGKAIPVVTVLRHAKEMQYGIEHNDFGHVDILHENQDCGVYLLHIPAGGQIPAHIHKVMGEAELVMSRGLLLQGQPVDGGIAHLWPLEFVHQYDNPTDTTRTILCVNRPKFDPADEIAVPVPETWPDPRPHRKRFFGLETNLKP
;
A
#
# COMPACT_ATOMS: atom_id res chain seq x y z
N GLU A 1 -10.22 23.35 6.14
CA GLU A 1 -10.69 22.05 5.63
C GLU A 1 -9.52 21.06 5.42
N ARG A 2 -8.38 21.53 4.88
CA ARG A 2 -7.21 20.69 4.60
C ARG A 2 -6.35 20.37 5.82
N ILE A 3 -6.56 21.06 6.93
CA ILE A 3 -5.75 20.96 8.16
C ILE A 3 -6.34 19.95 9.15
N THR A 4 -7.65 19.71 9.08
CA THR A 4 -8.34 18.81 10.02
C THR A 4 -8.78 17.55 9.30
N PRO A 5 -8.36 16.36 9.76
CA PRO A 5 -8.87 15.10 9.22
C PRO A 5 -10.38 15.03 9.26
N GLN A 6 -11.00 14.56 8.18
CA GLN A 6 -12.43 14.41 8.06
C GLN A 6 -12.79 12.96 7.74
N PRO A 7 -13.93 12.45 8.25
CA PRO A 7 -14.40 11.14 7.91
C PRO A 7 -14.73 11.05 6.41
N LEU A 8 -14.29 9.97 5.78
CA LEU A 8 -14.68 9.58 4.44
C LEU A 8 -15.53 8.33 4.51
N VAL A 9 -16.50 8.23 3.61
CA VAL A 9 -17.25 6.99 3.38
C VAL A 9 -16.82 6.46 2.03
N VAL A 10 -16.22 5.26 2.02
CA VAL A 10 -15.74 4.59 0.81
C VAL A 10 -16.66 3.41 0.51
N GLN A 11 -17.13 3.34 -0.73
CA GLN A 11 -17.87 2.21 -1.25
C GLN A 11 -17.11 1.62 -2.43
N LEU A 12 -16.94 0.30 -2.41
CA LEU A 12 -16.25 -0.46 -3.44
C LEU A 12 -17.21 -1.46 -4.05
N LYS A 13 -17.20 -1.57 -5.40
CA LYS A 13 -17.80 -2.67 -6.13
C LYS A 13 -16.73 -3.31 -6.99
N LEU A 14 -16.53 -4.59 -6.81
CA LEU A 14 -15.51 -5.38 -7.50
C LEU A 14 -16.23 -6.31 -8.49
N TYR A 15 -15.87 -6.23 -9.75
CA TYR A 15 -16.49 -6.98 -10.82
C TYR A 15 -15.56 -8.08 -11.31
N PHE A 16 -16.14 -9.27 -11.54
CA PHE A 16 -15.45 -10.45 -12.04
C PHE A 16 -16.23 -10.97 -13.24
N GLU A 17 -15.66 -10.91 -14.46
CA GLU A 17 -16.32 -11.33 -15.70
C GLU A 17 -16.44 -12.85 -15.81
N ARG A 18 -15.50 -13.56 -15.23
CA ARG A 18 -15.57 -15.02 -15.15
C ARG A 18 -16.37 -15.40 -13.91
N LYS A 19 -17.46 -16.17 -14.12
CA LYS A 19 -17.96 -17.03 -13.05
C LYS A 19 -16.86 -18.06 -12.84
N PRO A 20 -16.11 -18.02 -11.74
CA PRO A 20 -15.25 -19.13 -11.44
C PRO A 20 -16.17 -20.33 -11.28
N ASP A 21 -15.95 -21.40 -12.04
CA ASP A 21 -16.65 -22.69 -11.87
C ASP A 21 -16.42 -23.23 -10.43
N ASN A 22 -15.45 -22.65 -9.76
CA ASN A 22 -15.16 -22.79 -8.36
C ASN A 22 -14.70 -21.43 -7.81
N PHE A 23 -15.60 -20.60 -7.31
CA PHE A 23 -15.21 -19.69 -6.24
C PHE A 23 -14.69 -20.58 -5.13
N GLY A 24 -13.39 -20.51 -4.89
CA GLY A 24 -12.68 -21.45 -4.08
C GLY A 24 -13.34 -21.64 -2.73
N ARG A 25 -13.19 -22.82 -2.18
CA ARG A 25 -13.68 -23.15 -0.83
C ARG A 25 -12.88 -22.50 0.28
N THR A 26 -11.83 -21.74 -0.07
CA THR A 26 -10.92 -21.10 0.86
C THR A 26 -10.76 -19.60 0.53
N LEU A 27 -10.49 -18.77 1.52
CA LEU A 27 -10.19 -17.35 1.33
C LEU A 27 -8.96 -17.12 0.43
N ALA A 28 -8.01 -18.05 0.40
CA ALA A 28 -6.84 -17.99 -0.47
C ALA A 28 -7.19 -18.07 -1.98
N GLU A 29 -8.36 -18.64 -2.31
CA GLU A 29 -8.88 -18.76 -3.68
C GLU A 29 -9.95 -17.69 -3.98
N SER A 30 -10.19 -16.78 -3.05
CA SER A 30 -11.17 -15.71 -3.13
C SER A 30 -10.49 -14.36 -2.92
N LEU A 31 -11.27 -13.28 -3.00
CA LEU A 31 -10.84 -11.96 -2.59
C LEU A 31 -11.03 -11.81 -1.08
N ASP A 32 -9.94 -11.57 -0.36
CA ASP A 32 -10.00 -11.20 1.05
C ASP A 32 -10.31 -9.69 1.16
N TYR A 33 -11.56 -9.36 1.48
CA TYR A 33 -11.97 -7.96 1.65
C TYR A 33 -11.36 -7.33 2.91
N GLY A 34 -10.82 -8.09 3.85
CA GLY A 34 -10.03 -7.57 4.96
C GLY A 34 -8.74 -6.92 4.46
N PHE A 35 -8.06 -7.55 3.50
CA PHE A 35 -6.91 -6.96 2.82
C PHE A 35 -7.30 -5.74 1.99
N VAL A 36 -8.38 -5.84 1.20
CA VAL A 36 -8.87 -4.73 0.38
C VAL A 36 -9.18 -3.50 1.23
N CYS A 37 -9.91 -3.69 2.33
CA CYS A 37 -10.23 -2.59 3.25
C CYS A 37 -8.98 -2.03 3.92
N GLY A 38 -8.03 -2.88 4.29
CA GLY A 38 -6.77 -2.48 4.91
C GLY A 38 -5.89 -1.66 3.96
N ASP A 39 -5.73 -2.10 2.72
CA ASP A 39 -4.98 -1.39 1.69
C ASP A 39 -5.59 -0.01 1.40
N VAL A 40 -6.92 0.06 1.24
CA VAL A 40 -7.62 1.33 1.00
C VAL A 40 -7.50 2.27 2.19
N ALA A 41 -7.64 1.77 3.41
CA ALA A 41 -7.47 2.56 4.62
C ALA A 41 -6.04 3.10 4.74
N PHE A 42 -5.04 2.26 4.45
CA PHE A 42 -3.63 2.66 4.42
C PHE A 42 -3.38 3.77 3.38
N LEU A 43 -3.84 3.59 2.14
CA LEU A 43 -3.68 4.59 1.08
C LEU A 43 -4.27 5.94 1.47
N LEU A 44 -5.50 5.97 1.98
CA LEU A 44 -6.17 7.21 2.36
C LEU A 44 -5.47 7.92 3.52
N GLU A 45 -4.93 7.17 4.47
CA GLU A 45 -4.23 7.74 5.62
C GLU A 45 -2.80 8.18 5.25
N ALA A 46 -2.07 7.37 4.50
CA ALA A 46 -0.68 7.66 4.14
C ALA A 46 -0.57 8.76 3.08
N ALA A 47 -1.32 8.66 1.98
CA ALA A 47 -1.24 9.63 0.88
C ALA A 47 -1.90 10.96 1.19
N GLN A 48 -2.88 11.02 2.12
CA GLN A 48 -3.61 12.25 2.49
C GLN A 48 -4.02 13.07 1.27
N PHE A 49 -4.61 12.42 0.29
CA PHE A 49 -4.94 13.00 -1.01
C PHE A 49 -5.63 14.35 -0.90
N GLN A 50 -5.17 15.32 -1.68
CA GLN A 50 -5.77 16.66 -1.70
C GLN A 50 -7.14 16.69 -2.38
N LEU A 51 -7.35 15.79 -3.36
CA LEU A 51 -8.58 15.68 -4.15
C LEU A 51 -9.15 14.27 -4.02
N LEU A 52 -10.48 14.16 -3.97
CA LEU A 52 -11.17 12.86 -3.98
C LEU A 52 -10.95 12.13 -5.31
N GLU A 53 -10.84 12.89 -6.40
CA GLU A 53 -10.55 12.38 -7.74
C GLU A 53 -9.22 11.63 -7.79
N THR A 54 -8.17 12.18 -7.18
CA THR A 54 -6.86 11.51 -7.07
C THR A 54 -6.97 10.24 -6.20
N ALA A 55 -7.71 10.32 -5.10
CA ALA A 55 -7.88 9.18 -4.20
C ALA A 55 -8.57 8.00 -4.89
N VAL A 56 -9.66 8.24 -5.64
CA VAL A 56 -10.37 7.15 -6.34
C VAL A 56 -9.51 6.52 -7.44
N GLU A 57 -8.71 7.31 -8.16
CA GLU A 57 -7.79 6.78 -9.19
C GLU A 57 -6.68 5.92 -8.57
N ALA A 58 -6.04 6.38 -7.50
CA ALA A 58 -4.99 5.63 -6.81
C ALA A 58 -5.54 4.30 -6.22
N ILE A 59 -6.75 4.32 -5.64
CA ILE A 59 -7.42 3.12 -5.14
C ILE A 59 -7.73 2.15 -6.30
N CYS A 60 -8.28 2.66 -7.41
CA CYS A 60 -8.53 1.82 -8.59
C CYS A 60 -7.24 1.17 -9.09
N ALA A 61 -6.16 1.95 -9.21
CA ALA A 61 -4.87 1.44 -9.66
C ALA A 61 -4.36 0.32 -8.75
N THR A 62 -4.43 0.52 -7.44
CA THR A 62 -3.97 -0.48 -6.45
C THR A 62 -4.81 -1.76 -6.49
N LEU A 63 -6.14 -1.65 -6.56
CA LEU A 63 -7.03 -2.81 -6.55
C LEU A 63 -7.05 -3.59 -7.88
N LEU A 64 -6.69 -2.94 -9.00
CA LEU A 64 -6.62 -3.53 -10.33
C LEU A 64 -5.22 -4.03 -10.69
N MET A 65 -4.23 -3.82 -9.83
CA MET A 65 -2.89 -4.36 -10.01
C MET A 65 -2.92 -5.90 -9.96
N THR A 66 -1.98 -6.54 -10.65
CA THR A 66 -1.74 -7.97 -10.47
C THR A 66 -1.32 -8.21 -9.03
N PRO A 67 -2.01 -9.09 -8.28
CA PRO A 67 -1.64 -9.35 -6.90
C PRO A 67 -0.20 -9.82 -6.77
N PRO A 68 0.56 -9.34 -5.77
CA PRO A 68 1.93 -9.76 -5.58
C PRO A 68 2.00 -11.25 -5.18
N PRO A 69 3.07 -11.96 -5.56
CA PRO A 69 3.19 -13.41 -5.39
C PRO A 69 3.14 -13.86 -3.92
N ASP A 70 3.58 -13.01 -3.01
CA ASP A 70 3.57 -13.27 -1.56
C ASP A 70 2.22 -12.97 -0.88
N ARG A 71 1.28 -12.38 -1.63
CA ARG A 71 -0.12 -12.18 -1.21
C ARG A 71 -1.07 -12.49 -2.37
N PRO A 72 -1.15 -13.75 -2.78
CA PRO A 72 -2.00 -14.15 -3.90
C PRO A 72 -3.48 -13.86 -3.60
N SER A 73 -4.19 -13.34 -4.59
CA SER A 73 -5.60 -12.99 -4.54
C SER A 73 -6.19 -13.07 -5.93
N ILE A 74 -7.54 -13.11 -6.03
CA ILE A 74 -8.21 -12.96 -7.32
C ILE A 74 -8.19 -11.48 -7.70
N ARG A 75 -7.64 -11.19 -8.88
CA ARG A 75 -7.69 -9.85 -9.46
C ARG A 75 -9.08 -9.57 -10.02
N PRO A 76 -9.74 -8.47 -9.64
CA PRO A 76 -10.97 -8.06 -10.29
C PRO A 76 -10.73 -7.59 -11.73
N ASP A 77 -11.72 -7.79 -12.60
CA ASP A 77 -11.69 -7.30 -13.99
C ASP A 77 -12.03 -5.81 -14.08
N ALA A 78 -12.85 -5.32 -13.13
CA ALA A 78 -13.13 -3.90 -12.95
C ALA A 78 -13.43 -3.57 -11.49
N VAL A 79 -13.22 -2.30 -11.14
CA VAL A 79 -13.50 -1.75 -9.81
C VAL A 79 -14.27 -0.44 -9.97
N GLU A 80 -15.39 -0.31 -9.26
CA GLU A 80 -16.06 0.97 -9.05
C GLU A 80 -15.74 1.45 -7.63
N VAL A 81 -15.12 2.62 -7.54
CA VAL A 81 -14.77 3.27 -6.28
C VAL A 81 -15.61 4.52 -6.14
N SER A 82 -16.33 4.66 -5.03
CA SER A 82 -17.08 5.86 -4.67
C SER A 82 -16.61 6.37 -3.33
N ILE A 83 -16.19 7.63 -3.27
CA ILE A 83 -15.77 8.29 -2.02
C ILE A 83 -16.70 9.47 -1.73
N GLN A 84 -17.25 9.51 -0.53
CA GLN A 84 -18.09 10.58 -0.02
C GLN A 84 -17.38 11.31 1.11
N LYS A 85 -17.55 12.63 1.16
CA LYS A 85 -17.02 13.50 2.22
C LYS A 85 -18.16 14.20 2.97
N PRO A 86 -18.80 13.53 3.95
CA PRO A 86 -20.07 13.99 4.54
C PRO A 86 -20.02 15.35 5.23
N GLN A 87 -18.86 15.72 5.75
CA GLN A 87 -18.69 16.94 6.56
C GLN A 87 -18.13 18.14 5.76
N ALA A 88 -17.79 17.96 4.49
CA ALA A 88 -17.08 18.98 3.70
C ALA A 88 -17.82 20.30 3.56
N LEU A 89 -19.16 20.30 3.51
CA LEU A 89 -20.00 21.47 3.27
C LEU A 89 -20.93 21.78 4.44
N GLY A 90 -20.55 21.41 5.65
CA GLY A 90 -21.34 21.69 6.87
C GLY A 90 -22.74 21.09 6.83
N GLY A 91 -22.92 19.94 6.19
CA GLY A 91 -24.19 19.22 6.08
C GLY A 91 -25.16 19.76 5.00
N LYS A 92 -24.80 20.81 4.26
CA LYS A 92 -25.63 21.37 3.18
C LYS A 92 -25.67 20.49 1.92
N ALA A 93 -24.58 19.79 1.66
CA ALA A 93 -24.44 18.81 0.59
C ALA A 93 -23.33 17.82 0.93
N ILE A 94 -23.35 16.66 0.32
CA ILE A 94 -22.30 15.64 0.46
C ILE A 94 -21.59 15.49 -0.88
N PRO A 95 -20.35 15.98 -1.03
CA PRO A 95 -19.56 15.73 -2.22
C PRO A 95 -19.30 14.23 -2.38
N VAL A 96 -19.47 13.72 -3.61
CA VAL A 96 -19.24 12.33 -3.97
C VAL A 96 -18.46 12.29 -5.27
N VAL A 97 -17.41 11.48 -5.33
CA VAL A 97 -16.72 11.14 -6.55
C VAL A 97 -16.84 9.63 -6.76
N THR A 98 -17.28 9.22 -7.94
CA THR A 98 -17.41 7.82 -8.31
C THR A 98 -16.71 7.58 -9.63
N VAL A 99 -15.88 6.57 -9.68
CA VAL A 99 -15.11 6.18 -10.88
C VAL A 99 -15.21 4.68 -11.06
N LEU A 100 -15.41 4.22 -12.31
CA LEU A 100 -15.26 2.83 -12.73
C LEU A 100 -14.01 2.72 -13.59
N ARG A 101 -13.14 1.75 -13.28
CA ARG A 101 -11.94 1.42 -14.07
C ARG A 101 -11.90 -0.07 -14.35
N HIS A 102 -11.36 -0.42 -15.51
CA HIS A 102 -11.15 -1.82 -15.91
C HIS A 102 -9.67 -2.17 -15.88
N ALA A 103 -9.36 -3.39 -15.45
CA ALA A 103 -7.99 -3.89 -15.35
C ALA A 103 -7.20 -3.79 -16.66
N LYS A 104 -7.87 -4.00 -17.80
CA LYS A 104 -7.28 -3.90 -19.15
C LYS A 104 -6.89 -2.48 -19.57
N GLU A 105 -7.39 -1.46 -18.89
CA GLU A 105 -7.14 -0.05 -19.18
C GLU A 105 -6.00 0.51 -18.31
N MET A 106 -5.63 -0.23 -17.26
CA MET A 106 -4.58 0.20 -16.34
C MET A 106 -3.20 0.01 -16.96
N GLN A 107 -2.36 1.01 -16.78
CA GLN A 107 -0.95 0.97 -17.17
C GLN A 107 -0.10 1.30 -15.95
N TYR A 108 0.92 0.48 -15.72
CA TYR A 108 1.82 0.62 -14.58
C TYR A 108 3.24 0.84 -15.08
N GLY A 109 3.97 1.75 -14.44
CA GLY A 109 5.40 1.86 -14.60
C GLY A 109 6.10 0.73 -13.87
N ILE A 110 7.29 0.34 -14.33
CA ILE A 110 8.17 -0.59 -13.63
C ILE A 110 9.57 0.02 -13.63
N GLU A 111 10.17 0.08 -12.45
CA GLU A 111 11.56 0.49 -12.28
C GLU A 111 12.37 -0.65 -11.66
N HIS A 112 13.59 -0.86 -12.16
CA HIS A 112 14.54 -1.82 -11.60
C HIS A 112 15.63 -1.07 -10.87
N ASN A 113 15.97 -1.54 -9.68
CA ASN A 113 17.02 -0.97 -8.85
C ASN A 113 17.82 -2.09 -8.15
N ASP A 114 18.81 -1.71 -7.33
CA ASP A 114 19.73 -2.67 -6.71
C ASP A 114 19.05 -3.64 -5.73
N PHE A 115 17.91 -3.25 -5.14
CA PHE A 115 17.20 -4.13 -4.20
C PHE A 115 16.17 -5.05 -4.87
N GLY A 116 15.79 -4.78 -6.12
CA GLY A 116 14.75 -5.54 -6.81
C GLY A 116 14.04 -4.73 -7.89
N HIS A 117 12.71 -4.61 -7.82
CA HIS A 117 11.95 -3.75 -8.72
C HIS A 117 10.78 -3.08 -8.00
N VAL A 118 10.29 -2.02 -8.60
CA VAL A 118 9.17 -1.21 -8.10
C VAL A 118 8.11 -1.13 -9.19
N ASP A 119 6.87 -1.48 -8.85
CA ASP A 119 5.71 -1.16 -9.69
C ASP A 119 5.17 0.20 -9.27
N ILE A 120 5.06 1.12 -10.23
CA ILE A 120 4.49 2.45 -10.02
C ILE A 120 2.99 2.37 -10.28
N LEU A 121 2.19 2.42 -9.22
CA LEU A 121 0.74 2.31 -9.30
C LEU A 121 0.07 3.65 -9.60
N HIS A 122 0.54 4.70 -8.97
CA HIS A 122 0.04 6.07 -9.15
C HIS A 122 1.11 7.07 -8.77
N GLU A 123 1.27 8.11 -9.58
CA GLU A 123 2.11 9.26 -9.26
C GLU A 123 1.49 10.58 -9.69
N ASN A 124 1.66 11.59 -8.86
CA ASN A 124 1.49 12.99 -9.20
C ASN A 124 2.51 13.83 -8.40
N GLN A 125 2.41 15.15 -8.44
CA GLN A 125 3.37 16.00 -7.71
C GLN A 125 3.23 15.87 -6.17
N ASP A 126 2.03 15.53 -5.68
CA ASP A 126 1.72 15.51 -4.25
C ASP A 126 2.05 14.17 -3.58
N CYS A 127 1.96 13.06 -4.31
CA CYS A 127 2.25 11.73 -3.79
C CYS A 127 2.58 10.70 -4.88
N GLY A 128 3.23 9.62 -4.47
CA GLY A 128 3.40 8.40 -5.23
C GLY A 128 2.93 7.18 -4.44
N VAL A 129 2.44 6.18 -5.16
CA VAL A 129 2.01 4.87 -4.62
C VAL A 129 2.72 3.78 -5.39
N TYR A 130 3.41 2.92 -4.67
CA TYR A 130 4.35 1.94 -5.23
C TYR A 130 4.18 0.56 -4.60
N LEU A 131 4.53 -0.49 -5.35
CA LEU A 131 4.83 -1.80 -4.79
C LEU A 131 6.34 -2.06 -4.89
N LEU A 132 6.98 -2.20 -3.76
CA LEU A 132 8.40 -2.52 -3.66
C LEU A 132 8.55 -4.04 -3.57
N HIS A 133 9.22 -4.66 -4.54
CA HIS A 133 9.42 -6.10 -4.59
C HIS A 133 10.86 -6.45 -4.22
N ILE A 134 11.03 -7.06 -3.05
CA ILE A 134 12.32 -7.46 -2.51
C ILE A 134 12.52 -8.95 -2.80
N PRO A 135 13.43 -9.35 -3.71
CA PRO A 135 13.65 -10.75 -4.05
C PRO A 135 14.18 -11.56 -2.87
N ALA A 136 14.19 -12.88 -3.03
CA ALA A 136 14.78 -13.81 -2.05
C ALA A 136 16.22 -13.41 -1.71
N GLY A 137 16.52 -13.26 -0.42
CA GLY A 137 17.83 -12.79 0.06
C GLY A 137 18.15 -11.32 -0.22
N GLY A 138 17.21 -10.56 -0.78
CA GLY A 138 17.35 -9.14 -1.08
C GLY A 138 17.19 -8.24 0.14
N GLN A 139 17.55 -6.98 -0.03
CA GLN A 139 17.57 -5.98 1.05
C GLN A 139 17.27 -4.59 0.48
N ILE A 140 16.39 -3.83 1.15
CA ILE A 140 16.36 -2.37 1.04
C ILE A 140 17.36 -1.83 2.06
N PRO A 141 18.50 -1.22 1.62
CA PRO A 141 19.58 -0.81 2.51
C PRO A 141 19.14 0.25 3.53
N ALA A 142 19.95 0.45 4.56
CA ALA A 142 19.73 1.52 5.54
C ALA A 142 19.78 2.90 4.87
N HIS A 143 18.70 3.64 4.99
CA HIS A 143 18.55 4.97 4.39
C HIS A 143 17.65 5.88 5.23
N ILE A 144 17.62 7.14 4.86
CA ILE A 144 16.75 8.19 5.42
C ILE A 144 16.18 9.06 4.31
N HIS A 145 15.09 9.74 4.63
CA HIS A 145 14.50 10.80 3.81
C HIS A 145 14.47 12.11 4.57
N LYS A 146 14.80 13.24 3.91
CA LYS A 146 14.82 14.57 4.54
C LYS A 146 13.67 15.46 4.10
N VAL A 147 13.07 15.17 2.97
CA VAL A 147 12.03 15.98 2.34
C VAL A 147 10.72 15.22 2.23
N MET A 148 10.76 14.00 1.68
CA MET A 148 9.57 13.20 1.50
C MET A 148 9.25 12.37 2.76
N GLY A 149 7.98 12.46 3.20
CA GLY A 149 7.43 11.51 4.16
C GLY A 149 7.16 10.20 3.47
N GLU A 150 7.48 9.10 4.13
CA GLU A 150 7.29 7.75 3.62
C GLU A 150 6.42 6.93 4.55
N ALA A 151 5.53 6.13 3.97
CA ALA A 151 4.72 5.16 4.68
C ALA A 151 4.79 3.82 3.95
N GLU A 152 5.01 2.74 4.70
CA GLU A 152 5.26 1.41 4.16
C GLU A 152 4.38 0.37 4.85
N LEU A 153 3.51 -0.28 4.08
CA LEU A 153 2.66 -1.37 4.54
C LEU A 153 3.25 -2.71 4.09
N VAL A 154 3.71 -3.51 5.03
CA VAL A 154 4.19 -4.86 4.76
C VAL A 154 3.02 -5.76 4.34
N MET A 155 3.08 -6.34 3.12
CA MET A 155 1.97 -7.08 2.53
C MET A 155 1.82 -8.49 3.10
N SER A 156 2.94 -9.13 3.47
CA SER A 156 2.97 -10.51 3.96
C SER A 156 4.02 -10.69 5.05
N ARG A 157 4.07 -11.88 5.65
CA ARG A 157 5.11 -12.23 6.63
C ARG A 157 6.44 -12.56 5.96
N GLY A 158 7.52 -12.43 6.72
CA GLY A 158 8.85 -12.93 6.34
C GLY A 158 9.91 -11.86 6.16
N LEU A 159 9.51 -10.58 6.10
CA LEU A 159 10.49 -9.49 6.15
C LEU A 159 11.01 -9.27 7.57
N LEU A 160 12.25 -8.81 7.65
CA LEU A 160 12.83 -8.23 8.84
C LEU A 160 12.91 -6.72 8.66
N LEU A 161 12.43 -5.98 9.63
CA LEU A 161 12.67 -4.55 9.77
C LEU A 161 13.77 -4.34 10.81
N GLN A 162 14.89 -3.73 10.42
CA GLN A 162 16.01 -3.49 11.35
C GLN A 162 16.46 -4.79 12.06
N GLY A 163 16.47 -5.92 11.33
CA GLY A 163 16.82 -7.23 11.84
C GLY A 163 15.76 -7.91 12.72
N GLN A 164 14.57 -7.31 12.93
CA GLN A 164 13.49 -7.89 13.70
C GLN A 164 12.31 -8.30 12.82
N PRO A 165 11.67 -9.45 13.07
CA PRO A 165 10.52 -9.88 12.28
C PRO A 165 9.39 -8.84 12.29
N VAL A 166 8.82 -8.57 11.12
CA VAL A 166 7.64 -7.74 10.96
C VAL A 166 6.48 -8.53 10.37
N ASP A 167 5.29 -8.35 10.95
CA ASP A 167 4.07 -9.00 10.47
C ASP A 167 3.50 -8.28 9.24
N GLY A 168 2.86 -9.05 8.35
CA GLY A 168 1.99 -8.47 7.33
C GLY A 168 0.82 -7.71 7.93
N GLY A 169 0.37 -6.67 7.23
CA GLY A 169 -0.66 -5.75 7.69
C GLY A 169 -0.20 -4.69 8.68
N ILE A 170 1.08 -4.69 9.03
CA ILE A 170 1.72 -3.60 9.77
C ILE A 170 2.27 -2.59 8.78
N ALA A 171 1.89 -1.33 8.96
CA ALA A 171 2.52 -0.21 8.29
C ALA A 171 3.38 0.60 9.25
N HIS A 172 4.41 1.22 8.71
CA HIS A 172 5.23 2.21 9.38
C HIS A 172 5.08 3.54 8.63
N LEU A 173 4.85 4.62 9.38
CA LEU A 173 4.79 5.98 8.87
C LEU A 173 6.05 6.69 9.37
N TRP A 174 7.06 6.75 8.50
CA TRP A 174 8.39 7.20 8.90
C TRP A 174 8.46 8.71 9.09
N PRO A 175 8.96 9.19 10.24
CA PRO A 175 9.35 10.58 10.35
C PRO A 175 10.55 10.88 9.45
N LEU A 176 10.69 12.13 9.04
CA LEU A 176 11.90 12.58 8.35
C LEU A 176 13.15 12.21 9.16
N GLU A 177 14.22 11.85 8.45
CA GLU A 177 15.51 11.44 9.02
C GLU A 177 15.47 10.16 9.87
N PHE A 178 14.36 9.39 9.86
CA PHE A 178 14.31 8.11 10.56
C PHE A 178 15.02 7.04 9.72
N VAL A 179 16.09 6.47 10.25
CA VAL A 179 16.84 5.41 9.58
C VAL A 179 16.07 4.09 9.67
N HIS A 180 15.86 3.45 8.53
CA HIS A 180 15.21 2.15 8.45
C HIS A 180 15.83 1.28 7.34
N GLN A 181 15.57 -0.03 7.43
CA GLN A 181 16.12 -1.05 6.53
C GLN A 181 15.18 -2.25 6.56
N TYR A 182 14.98 -2.88 5.38
CA TYR A 182 14.30 -4.16 5.30
C TYR A 182 15.19 -5.23 4.70
N ASP A 183 15.12 -6.42 5.29
CA ASP A 183 15.77 -7.62 4.78
C ASP A 183 14.71 -8.67 4.43
N ASN A 184 14.91 -9.37 3.32
CA ASN A 184 14.11 -10.53 2.95
C ASN A 184 14.94 -11.82 3.11
N PRO A 185 14.97 -12.46 4.28
CA PRO A 185 15.71 -13.70 4.49
C PRO A 185 15.01 -14.94 3.91
N THR A 186 13.84 -14.79 3.30
CA THR A 186 13.05 -15.90 2.76
C THR A 186 13.53 -16.32 1.37
N ASP A 187 13.03 -17.42 0.87
CA ASP A 187 13.30 -17.98 -0.44
C ASP A 187 12.39 -17.49 -1.57
N THR A 188 11.49 -16.56 -1.25
CA THR A 188 10.53 -15.97 -2.20
C THR A 188 10.51 -14.45 -2.09
N THR A 189 10.08 -13.77 -3.15
CA THR A 189 9.89 -12.32 -3.14
C THR A 189 8.90 -11.90 -2.06
N ARG A 190 9.19 -10.79 -1.40
CA ARG A 190 8.31 -10.11 -0.44
C ARG A 190 7.99 -8.71 -0.92
N THR A 191 6.78 -8.24 -0.60
CA THR A 191 6.26 -7.00 -1.16
C THR A 191 5.85 -6.03 -0.06
N ILE A 192 6.15 -4.75 -0.30
CA ILE A 192 5.73 -3.62 0.54
C ILE A 192 4.89 -2.68 -0.34
N LEU A 193 3.72 -2.28 0.13
CA LEU A 193 2.97 -1.17 -0.45
C LEU A 193 3.47 0.11 0.18
N CYS A 194 4.10 0.97 -0.65
CA CYS A 194 4.76 2.20 -0.22
C CYS A 194 3.99 3.42 -0.72
N VAL A 195 3.96 4.46 0.09
CA VAL A 195 3.42 5.78 -0.24
C VAL A 195 4.44 6.84 0.14
N ASN A 196 4.84 7.65 -0.83
CA ASN A 196 5.72 8.81 -0.60
C ASN A 196 4.94 10.13 -0.77
N ARG A 197 5.29 11.14 0.05
CA ARG A 197 4.75 12.50 0.00
C ARG A 197 5.83 13.55 0.25
N PRO A 198 6.15 14.38 -0.76
CA PRO A 198 5.72 14.29 -2.17
C PRO A 198 6.09 12.94 -2.80
N LYS A 199 5.84 12.78 -4.11
CA LYS A 199 6.23 11.55 -4.82
C LYS A 199 7.72 11.26 -4.65
N PHE A 200 8.13 10.01 -4.88
CA PHE A 200 9.51 9.57 -4.75
C PHE A 200 10.48 10.47 -5.56
N ASP A 201 11.56 10.86 -4.89
CA ASP A 201 12.70 11.54 -5.49
C ASP A 201 13.97 10.75 -5.13
N PRO A 202 14.66 10.14 -6.10
CA PRO A 202 15.91 9.40 -5.84
C PRO A 202 16.98 10.22 -5.13
N ALA A 203 16.97 11.55 -5.27
CA ALA A 203 17.92 12.43 -4.60
C ALA A 203 17.67 12.55 -3.07
N ASP A 204 16.46 12.20 -2.62
CA ASP A 204 16.09 12.20 -1.19
C ASP A 204 16.18 10.82 -0.54
N GLU A 205 16.50 9.77 -1.27
CA GLU A 205 16.87 8.47 -0.72
C GLU A 205 18.35 8.46 -0.35
N ILE A 206 18.65 8.81 0.89
CA ILE A 206 20.01 9.02 1.37
C ILE A 206 20.50 7.77 2.10
N ALA A 207 21.40 7.01 1.47
CA ALA A 207 22.04 5.87 2.09
C ALA A 207 22.86 6.30 3.32
N VAL A 208 22.73 5.54 4.41
CA VAL A 208 23.45 5.77 5.64
C VAL A 208 24.11 4.48 6.14
N PRO A 209 25.20 4.57 6.94
CA PRO A 209 25.75 3.39 7.61
C PRO A 209 24.70 2.75 8.52
N VAL A 210 24.74 1.41 8.60
CA VAL A 210 23.92 0.68 9.59
C VAL A 210 24.30 1.16 10.98
N PRO A 211 23.35 1.68 11.79
CA PRO A 211 23.65 2.20 13.11
C PRO A 211 24.00 1.08 14.10
N GLU A 212 24.86 1.36 15.07
CA GLU A 212 25.16 0.42 16.17
C GLU A 212 23.88 0.06 16.97
N THR A 213 22.97 1.02 17.10
CA THR A 213 21.67 0.85 17.75
C THR A 213 20.57 1.43 16.87
N TRP A 214 19.64 0.60 16.48
CA TRP A 214 18.49 1.03 15.68
C TRP A 214 17.51 1.89 16.50
N PRO A 215 16.95 2.95 15.91
CA PRO A 215 15.84 3.67 16.55
C PRO A 215 14.61 2.78 16.64
N ASP A 216 13.80 3.02 17.68
CA ASP A 216 12.59 2.22 17.91
C ASP A 216 11.49 2.52 16.88
N PRO A 217 11.06 1.56 16.03
CA PRO A 217 10.02 1.77 15.03
C PRO A 217 8.60 1.72 15.61
N ARG A 218 8.43 1.23 16.84
CA ARG A 218 7.09 0.97 17.42
C ARG A 218 6.18 2.18 17.53
N PRO A 219 6.67 3.41 17.83
CA PRO A 219 5.82 4.60 17.85
C PRO A 219 5.22 4.98 16.50
N HIS A 220 5.82 4.51 15.41
CA HIS A 220 5.47 4.88 14.03
C HIS A 220 4.65 3.80 13.31
N ARG A 221 4.33 2.69 14.00
CA ARG A 221 3.62 1.56 13.42
C ARG A 221 2.11 1.64 13.63
N LYS A 222 1.36 1.14 12.63
CA LYS A 222 -0.08 0.96 12.70
C LYS A 222 -0.48 -0.34 12.02
N ARG A 223 -1.47 -1.04 12.55
CA ARG A 223 -2.03 -2.24 11.90
C ARG A 223 -3.24 -1.86 11.06
N PHE A 224 -3.25 -2.29 9.81
CA PHE A 224 -4.34 -2.07 8.87
C PHE A 224 -5.15 -3.34 8.58
N PHE A 225 -4.52 -4.51 8.62
CA PHE A 225 -5.21 -5.80 8.59
C PHE A 225 -4.48 -6.84 9.45
N GLY A 226 -5.17 -7.93 9.78
CA GLY A 226 -4.60 -9.11 10.43
C GLY A 226 -4.34 -10.20 9.38
N LEU A 227 -3.18 -10.85 9.44
CA LEU A 227 -3.02 -12.14 8.77
C LEU A 227 -3.62 -13.18 9.72
N GLU A 228 -4.73 -13.79 9.33
CA GLU A 228 -5.32 -14.87 10.13
C GLU A 228 -4.28 -15.97 10.34
N THR A 229 -3.94 -16.20 11.61
CA THR A 229 -3.19 -17.37 12.02
C THR A 229 -4.16 -18.55 12.01
N ASN A 230 -4.14 -19.32 10.90
CA ASN A 230 -4.79 -20.62 10.81
C ASN A 230 -6.28 -20.67 11.21
N LEU A 231 -7.17 -20.55 10.26
CA LEU A 231 -8.36 -21.36 10.32
C LEU A 231 -7.87 -22.82 10.27
N LYS A 232 -7.73 -23.46 11.43
CA LYS A 232 -7.65 -24.91 11.49
C LYS A 232 -8.91 -25.47 10.85
N PRO A 233 -8.79 -26.54 10.06
CA PRO A 233 -9.90 -27.19 9.40
C PRO A 233 -10.96 -27.66 10.39
#